data_b1affff230e9625ebe14dda1608fdbc7
#
_entry.id   b1affff230e9625ebe14dda1608fdbc7
#
_cell.length_a   1.000
_cell.length_b   1.000
_cell.length_c   1.000
_cell.angle_alpha   90.00
_cell.angle_beta   90.00
_cell.angle_gamma   90.00
#
_symmetry.space_group_name_H-M   'P 1'
#
loop_
_entity.id
_entity.type
_entity.pdbx_description
1 polymer ?
#
loop_
_entity_poly.entity_id
_entity_poly.type
_entity_poly.pdbx_seq_one_letter_code
_entity_poly.pdbx_strand_id
1 'polypeptide(L)'
;MRRVKGTLFVDYVRMLRSRKDVDWSRHLRHEDLAFLGERVQDDAWYPMGTFERMGLAILAEISSDMQVVQAWGRAQIDWLCVVHENLVAPGDPCETLMRFRVLRSSFFDFSALAVPTLNDGEASVLVEYGMSPPAEEAASWQTLGFFERLLEVAGARKVSARFVSTSWTGDLVTEIELRWQT
;
A
#
# COMPACT_ATOMS: atom_id res chain seq x y z
N MET A 1 -17.37 -9.62 2.48
CA MET A 1 -16.98 -8.24 2.04
C MET A 1 -15.51 -8.07 2.38
N ARG A 2 -14.64 -7.70 1.42
CA ARG A 2 -13.19 -7.45 1.65
C ARG A 2 -12.98 -6.20 2.50
N ARG A 3 -12.02 -6.23 3.43
CA ARG A 3 -11.75 -5.14 4.37
C ARG A 3 -10.25 -4.86 4.47
N VAL A 4 -9.94 -3.60 4.77
CA VAL A 4 -8.60 -3.09 5.03
C VAL A 4 -8.48 -2.67 6.48
N LYS A 5 -7.31 -2.77 7.05
CA LYS A 5 -7.01 -2.38 8.44
C LYS A 5 -6.96 -0.85 8.58
N GLY A 6 -7.40 -0.36 9.72
CA GLY A 6 -7.39 1.07 10.04
C GLY A 6 -6.03 1.73 9.94
N THR A 7 -4.97 0.98 10.21
CA THR A 7 -3.57 1.44 10.04
C THR A 7 -3.27 1.94 8.61
N LEU A 8 -3.88 1.36 7.58
CA LEU A 8 -3.75 1.84 6.20
C LEU A 8 -4.86 2.84 5.84
N PHE A 9 -6.07 2.60 6.34
CA PHE A 9 -7.23 3.43 6.05
C PHE A 9 -7.07 4.86 6.56
N VAL A 10 -6.44 5.04 7.72
CA VAL A 10 -6.25 6.36 8.37
C VAL A 10 -5.45 7.32 7.51
N ASP A 11 -4.49 6.86 6.72
CA ASP A 11 -3.66 7.73 5.88
C ASP A 11 -4.47 8.38 4.78
N TYR A 12 -5.38 7.64 4.14
CA TYR A 12 -6.29 8.19 3.13
C TYR A 12 -7.25 9.21 3.76
N VAL A 13 -7.81 8.90 4.93
CA VAL A 13 -8.68 9.84 5.65
C VAL A 13 -7.93 11.12 6.02
N ARG A 14 -6.66 11.03 6.46
CA ARG A 14 -5.82 12.20 6.75
C ARG A 14 -5.55 13.05 5.52
N MET A 15 -5.24 12.42 4.38
CA MET A 15 -5.03 13.12 3.11
C MET A 15 -6.29 13.90 2.68
N LEU A 16 -7.46 13.26 2.73
CA LEU A 16 -8.72 13.93 2.41
C LEU A 16 -9.03 15.09 3.36
N ARG A 17 -8.85 14.89 4.66
CA ARG A 17 -9.08 15.94 5.68
C ARG A 17 -8.14 17.14 5.55
N SER A 18 -6.94 16.96 5.00
CA SER A 18 -5.97 18.05 4.78
C SER A 18 -6.42 19.05 3.72
N ARG A 19 -7.30 18.62 2.80
CA ARG A 19 -7.81 19.43 1.67
C ARG A 19 -9.23 19.93 1.97
N LYS A 20 -9.30 20.96 2.79
CA LYS A 20 -10.57 21.61 3.19
C LYS A 20 -11.23 22.41 2.07
N ASP A 21 -10.49 22.67 1.01
CA ASP A 21 -10.92 23.38 -0.20
C ASP A 21 -11.69 22.48 -1.17
N VAL A 22 -11.69 21.17 -0.98
CA VAL A 22 -12.34 20.19 -1.86
C VAL A 22 -13.70 19.76 -1.29
N ASP A 23 -14.72 19.78 -2.14
CA ASP A 23 -16.03 19.20 -1.85
C ASP A 23 -16.00 17.69 -2.14
N TRP A 24 -15.69 16.90 -1.12
CA TRP A 24 -15.57 15.45 -1.22
C TRP A 24 -16.89 14.74 -1.55
N SER A 25 -18.05 15.38 -1.40
CA SER A 25 -19.35 14.78 -1.77
C SER A 25 -19.48 14.50 -3.26
N ARG A 26 -18.62 15.11 -4.09
CA ARG A 26 -18.56 14.85 -5.54
C ARG A 26 -17.88 13.52 -5.89
N HIS A 27 -17.07 12.98 -4.99
CA HIS A 27 -16.24 11.79 -5.21
C HIS A 27 -16.63 10.63 -4.31
N LEU A 28 -17.17 10.92 -3.13
CA LEU A 28 -17.46 9.96 -2.08
C LEU A 28 -18.96 9.80 -1.88
N ARG A 29 -19.39 8.61 -1.49
CA ARG A 29 -20.77 8.35 -1.11
C ARG A 29 -21.04 8.94 0.28
N HIS A 30 -22.33 9.12 0.60
CA HIS A 30 -22.73 9.63 1.91
C HIS A 30 -22.16 8.78 3.08
N GLU A 31 -22.15 7.46 2.92
CA GLU A 31 -21.58 6.52 3.88
C GLU A 31 -20.06 6.67 4.06
N ASP A 32 -19.33 7.06 3.01
CA ASP A 32 -17.88 7.27 3.07
C ASP A 32 -17.53 8.58 3.77
N LEU A 33 -18.36 9.62 3.58
CA LEU A 33 -18.17 10.93 4.18
C LEU A 33 -18.18 10.88 5.72
N ALA A 34 -18.92 9.94 6.31
CA ALA A 34 -18.95 9.75 7.76
C ALA A 34 -17.55 9.53 8.33
N PHE A 35 -16.68 8.78 7.63
CA PHE A 35 -15.30 8.54 8.06
C PHE A 35 -14.42 9.79 8.08
N LEU A 36 -14.81 10.85 7.36
CA LEU A 36 -14.10 12.13 7.42
C LEU A 36 -14.41 12.91 8.70
N GLY A 37 -15.55 12.64 9.37
CA GLY A 37 -15.94 13.26 10.64
C GLY A 37 -15.57 12.42 11.87
N GLU A 38 -15.36 11.12 11.72
CA GLU A 38 -15.17 10.17 12.81
C GLU A 38 -13.68 9.85 13.03
N ARG A 39 -13.34 9.42 14.26
CA ARG A 39 -12.00 8.92 14.55
C ARG A 39 -11.81 7.54 13.92
N VAL A 40 -10.85 7.40 13.03
CA VAL A 40 -10.39 6.11 12.53
C VAL A 40 -9.59 5.40 13.63
N GLN A 41 -9.93 4.14 13.89
CA GLN A 41 -9.22 3.28 14.86
C GLN A 41 -8.26 2.37 14.09
N ASP A 42 -7.00 2.35 14.48
CA ASP A 42 -5.93 1.64 13.78
C ASP A 42 -6.15 0.13 13.77
N ASP A 43 -6.80 -0.42 14.79
CA ASP A 43 -7.07 -1.84 14.97
C ASP A 43 -8.42 -2.30 14.41
N ALA A 44 -9.27 -1.39 13.92
CA ALA A 44 -10.55 -1.70 13.30
C ALA A 44 -10.40 -2.10 11.82
N TRP A 45 -11.47 -2.71 11.29
CA TRP A 45 -11.56 -3.11 9.89
C TRP A 45 -12.54 -2.21 9.13
N TYR A 46 -12.12 -1.70 7.96
CA TYR A 46 -12.89 -0.78 7.13
C TYR A 46 -13.19 -1.39 5.76
N PRO A 47 -14.32 -1.02 5.12
CA PRO A 47 -14.70 -1.58 3.82
C PRO A 47 -13.68 -1.25 2.73
N MET A 48 -13.24 -2.27 1.98
CA MET A 48 -12.30 -2.09 0.88
C MET A 48 -12.87 -1.18 -0.23
N GLY A 49 -14.18 -1.24 -0.49
CA GLY A 49 -14.83 -0.36 -1.47
C GLY A 49 -14.81 1.13 -1.08
N THR A 50 -14.88 1.45 0.22
CA THR A 50 -14.68 2.82 0.70
C THR A 50 -13.22 3.26 0.51
N PHE A 51 -12.27 2.39 0.84
CA PHE A 51 -10.84 2.63 0.65
C PHE A 51 -10.51 2.92 -0.81
N GLU A 52 -11.05 2.12 -1.74
CA GLU A 52 -10.93 2.34 -3.19
C GLU A 52 -11.48 3.70 -3.62
N ARG A 53 -12.70 4.07 -3.21
CA ARG A 53 -13.30 5.36 -3.56
C ARG A 53 -12.51 6.54 -3.01
N MET A 54 -11.98 6.44 -1.79
CA MET A 54 -11.08 7.45 -1.23
C MET A 54 -9.79 7.56 -2.05
N GLY A 55 -9.19 6.45 -2.47
CA GLY A 55 -8.03 6.44 -3.35
C GLY A 55 -8.30 7.13 -4.68
N LEU A 56 -9.43 6.83 -5.34
CA LEU A 56 -9.85 7.49 -6.57
C LEU A 56 -10.07 8.99 -6.38
N ALA A 57 -10.66 9.41 -5.25
CA ALA A 57 -10.85 10.81 -4.90
C ALA A 57 -9.50 11.55 -4.72
N ILE A 58 -8.52 10.88 -4.09
CA ILE A 58 -7.16 11.39 -3.94
C ILE A 58 -6.50 11.57 -5.30
N LEU A 59 -6.62 10.60 -6.20
CA LEU A 59 -6.08 10.70 -7.56
C LEU A 59 -6.72 11.85 -8.35
N ALA A 60 -8.01 12.10 -8.18
CA ALA A 60 -8.72 13.16 -8.88
C ALA A 60 -8.34 14.56 -8.40
N GLU A 61 -8.13 14.76 -7.10
CA GLU A 61 -8.05 16.09 -6.50
C GLU A 61 -6.66 16.44 -5.91
N ILE A 62 -5.81 15.46 -5.67
CA ILE A 62 -4.49 15.68 -5.06
C ILE A 62 -3.38 15.43 -6.06
N SER A 63 -3.25 14.22 -6.57
CA SER A 63 -2.27 13.88 -7.60
C SER A 63 -2.63 12.55 -8.28
N SER A 64 -2.55 12.55 -9.62
CA SER A 64 -2.60 11.35 -10.47
C SER A 64 -1.23 10.95 -10.99
N ASP A 65 -0.14 11.59 -10.53
CA ASP A 65 1.22 11.21 -10.87
C ASP A 65 1.65 9.97 -10.08
N MET A 66 1.92 8.88 -10.77
CA MET A 66 2.30 7.60 -10.16
C MET A 66 3.64 7.66 -9.43
N GLN A 67 4.54 8.57 -9.78
CA GLN A 67 5.77 8.80 -9.01
C GLN A 67 5.47 9.40 -7.63
N VAL A 68 4.48 10.29 -7.56
CA VAL A 68 3.99 10.84 -6.28
C VAL A 68 3.32 9.74 -5.46
N VAL A 69 2.49 8.90 -6.08
CA VAL A 69 1.84 7.76 -5.42
C VAL A 69 2.86 6.75 -4.89
N GLN A 70 3.92 6.47 -5.65
CA GLN A 70 5.04 5.64 -5.21
C GLN A 70 5.74 6.26 -3.99
N ALA A 71 5.98 7.57 -4.00
CA ALA A 71 6.58 8.28 -2.87
C ALA A 71 5.72 8.19 -1.60
N TRP A 72 4.40 8.19 -1.71
CA TRP A 72 3.50 7.95 -0.58
C TRP A 72 3.67 6.55 0.01
N GLY A 73 3.83 5.53 -0.84
CA GLY A 73 4.13 4.17 -0.39
C GLY A 73 5.45 4.09 0.38
N ARG A 74 6.47 4.78 -0.08
CA ARG A 74 7.76 4.90 0.62
C ARG A 74 7.61 5.55 1.99
N ALA A 75 6.86 6.65 2.07
CA ALA A 75 6.63 7.39 3.32
C ALA A 75 5.87 6.57 4.38
N GLN A 76 5.02 5.64 3.98
CA GLN A 76 4.29 4.76 4.91
C GLN A 76 5.22 3.90 5.78
N ILE A 77 6.40 3.51 5.27
CA ILE A 77 7.34 2.65 5.98
C ILE A 77 7.84 3.31 7.26
N ASP A 78 8.14 4.60 7.24
CA ASP A 78 8.69 5.29 8.39
C ASP A 78 7.73 5.24 9.59
N TRP A 79 6.42 5.35 9.34
CA TRP A 79 5.41 5.21 10.37
C TRP A 79 5.14 3.74 10.75
N LEU A 80 5.09 2.84 9.75
CA LEU A 80 4.81 1.43 9.99
C LEU A 80 5.89 0.76 10.86
N CYS A 81 7.16 1.16 10.71
CA CYS A 81 8.26 0.70 11.54
C CYS A 81 8.10 1.12 13.02
N VAL A 82 7.44 2.24 13.29
CA VAL A 82 7.12 2.66 14.67
C VAL A 82 6.02 1.80 15.28
N VAL A 83 4.99 1.45 14.48
CA VAL A 83 3.86 0.63 14.95
C VAL A 83 4.25 -0.86 15.06
N HIS A 84 5.10 -1.32 14.17
CA HIS A 84 5.56 -2.71 14.08
C HIS A 84 7.07 -2.79 14.24
N GLU A 85 7.56 -2.59 15.46
CA GLU A 85 9.00 -2.56 15.81
C GLU A 85 9.79 -3.79 15.33
N ASN A 86 9.12 -4.94 15.21
CA ASN A 86 9.73 -6.20 14.76
C ASN A 86 9.64 -6.43 13.24
N LEU A 87 9.13 -5.49 12.46
CA LEU A 87 9.02 -5.66 11.01
C LEU A 87 10.39 -5.71 10.36
N VAL A 88 11.27 -4.77 10.70
CA VAL A 88 12.60 -4.66 10.11
C VAL A 88 13.61 -5.50 10.87
N ALA A 89 14.39 -6.29 10.14
CA ALA A 89 15.61 -6.93 10.61
C ALA A 89 16.81 -6.13 10.09
N PRO A 90 17.46 -5.30 10.92
CA PRO A 90 18.55 -4.46 10.45
C PRO A 90 19.71 -5.25 9.85
N GLY A 91 20.10 -4.92 8.62
CA GLY A 91 21.15 -5.63 7.88
C GLY A 91 20.68 -6.93 7.21
N ASP A 92 19.41 -7.31 7.33
CA ASP A 92 18.86 -8.53 6.74
C ASP A 92 17.54 -8.27 5.98
N PRO A 93 17.62 -7.89 4.69
CA PRO A 93 16.46 -7.71 3.85
C PRO A 93 15.60 -8.97 3.67
N CYS A 94 16.22 -10.16 3.61
CA CYS A 94 15.50 -11.42 3.45
C CYS A 94 14.64 -11.72 4.69
N GLU A 95 15.22 -11.59 5.88
CA GLU A 95 14.48 -11.77 7.14
C GLU A 95 13.36 -10.73 7.27
N THR A 96 13.61 -9.49 6.85
CA THR A 96 12.58 -8.43 6.82
C THR A 96 11.38 -8.84 5.94
N LEU A 97 11.62 -9.36 4.74
CA LEU A 97 10.55 -9.84 3.87
C LEU A 97 9.85 -11.10 4.43
N MET A 98 10.56 -11.98 5.14
CA MET A 98 9.94 -13.10 5.86
C MET A 98 9.00 -12.62 6.96
N ARG A 99 9.40 -11.63 7.74
CA ARG A 99 8.53 -10.99 8.75
C ARG A 99 7.31 -10.33 8.12
N PHE A 100 7.51 -9.65 6.98
CA PHE A 100 6.40 -9.09 6.22
C PHE A 100 5.41 -10.15 5.74
N ARG A 101 5.87 -11.34 5.30
CA ARG A 101 4.97 -12.47 4.94
C ARG A 101 3.99 -12.82 6.05
N VAL A 102 4.41 -12.72 7.31
CA VAL A 102 3.54 -12.96 8.47
C VAL A 102 2.64 -11.76 8.71
N LEU A 103 3.21 -10.56 8.71
CA LEU A 103 2.51 -9.32 9.06
C LEU A 103 1.42 -8.95 8.04
N ARG A 104 1.57 -9.29 6.75
CA ARG A 104 0.64 -8.88 5.68
C ARG A 104 -0.82 -9.24 5.94
N SER A 105 -1.09 -10.33 6.65
CA SER A 105 -2.44 -10.74 7.05
C SER A 105 -3.08 -9.81 8.08
N SER A 106 -2.31 -8.92 8.70
CA SER A 106 -2.81 -7.88 9.59
C SER A 106 -3.35 -6.66 8.87
N PHE A 107 -3.10 -6.51 7.56
CA PHE A 107 -3.51 -5.33 6.78
C PHE A 107 -4.80 -5.54 6.00
N PHE A 108 -5.04 -6.78 5.53
CA PHE A 108 -6.20 -7.13 4.72
C PHE A 108 -6.82 -8.43 5.24
N ASP A 109 -8.13 -8.54 5.24
CA ASP A 109 -8.85 -9.76 5.63
C ASP A 109 -8.98 -10.76 4.45
N PHE A 110 -8.24 -10.52 3.39
CA PHE A 110 -8.15 -11.36 2.19
C PHE A 110 -6.70 -11.39 1.67
N SER A 111 -6.42 -12.25 0.70
CA SER A 111 -5.07 -12.42 0.15
C SER A 111 -4.74 -11.31 -0.87
N ALA A 112 -4.51 -10.07 -0.38
CA ALA A 112 -4.17 -8.93 -1.23
C ALA A 112 -2.71 -8.94 -1.69
N LEU A 113 -1.80 -9.48 -0.86
CA LEU A 113 -0.36 -9.48 -1.10
C LEU A 113 0.22 -10.87 -0.83
N ALA A 114 1.14 -11.30 -1.68
CA ALA A 114 1.94 -12.50 -1.46
C ALA A 114 3.40 -12.27 -1.88
N VAL A 115 4.33 -12.96 -1.22
CA VAL A 115 5.76 -12.98 -1.59
C VAL A 115 6.13 -14.42 -1.91
N PRO A 116 5.78 -14.93 -3.11
CA PRO A 116 5.98 -16.34 -3.45
C PRO A 116 7.45 -16.73 -3.56
N THR A 117 8.27 -15.85 -4.12
CA THR A 117 9.71 -16.06 -4.30
C THR A 117 10.49 -15.15 -3.37
N LEU A 118 11.47 -15.70 -2.68
CA LEU A 118 12.40 -14.97 -1.83
C LEU A 118 13.72 -15.72 -1.79
N ASN A 119 14.74 -15.12 -2.39
CA ASN A 119 16.11 -15.59 -2.42
C ASN A 119 17.04 -14.46 -1.97
N ASP A 120 18.33 -14.76 -1.80
CA ASP A 120 19.31 -13.72 -1.52
C ASP A 120 19.44 -12.76 -2.71
N GLY A 121 19.16 -11.48 -2.46
CA GLY A 121 19.21 -10.41 -3.46
C GLY A 121 18.01 -10.31 -4.40
N GLU A 122 17.00 -11.17 -4.30
CA GLU A 122 15.80 -11.10 -5.15
C GLU A 122 14.53 -11.61 -4.47
N ALA A 123 13.40 -11.02 -4.81
CA ALA A 123 12.08 -11.50 -4.42
C ALA A 123 11.02 -11.14 -5.48
N SER A 124 9.89 -11.83 -5.46
CA SER A 124 8.68 -11.39 -6.16
C SER A 124 7.54 -11.11 -5.19
N VAL A 125 6.72 -10.13 -5.53
CA VAL A 125 5.51 -9.76 -4.79
C VAL A 125 4.33 -9.82 -5.75
N LEU A 126 3.31 -10.61 -5.40
CA LEU A 126 2.04 -10.61 -6.09
C LEU A 126 1.08 -9.65 -5.40
N VAL A 127 0.38 -8.84 -6.18
CA VAL A 127 -0.57 -7.83 -5.73
C VAL A 127 -1.92 -8.11 -6.37
N GLU A 128 -2.98 -8.24 -5.55
CA GLU A 128 -4.35 -8.49 -5.97
C GLU A 128 -5.34 -7.81 -5.02
N TYR A 129 -5.55 -6.51 -5.18
CA TYR A 129 -6.53 -5.79 -4.36
C TYR A 129 -7.96 -6.02 -4.85
N GLY A 130 -8.15 -6.28 -6.15
CA GLY A 130 -9.43 -6.48 -6.79
C GLY A 130 -10.26 -5.20 -6.87
N MET A 131 -9.58 -4.10 -7.13
CA MET A 131 -10.15 -2.77 -7.37
C MET A 131 -10.39 -2.52 -8.86
N SER A 132 -11.04 -1.40 -9.18
CA SER A 132 -11.09 -0.88 -10.54
C SER A 132 -9.70 -0.55 -11.08
N PRO A 133 -9.46 -0.62 -12.42
CA PRO A 133 -8.13 -0.45 -12.99
C PRO A 133 -7.34 0.77 -12.51
N PRO A 134 -7.92 2.00 -12.43
CA PRO A 134 -7.15 3.16 -11.96
C PRO A 134 -6.77 3.07 -10.47
N ALA A 135 -7.63 2.47 -9.65
CA ALA A 135 -7.35 2.29 -8.22
C ALA A 135 -6.34 1.16 -8.00
N GLU A 136 -6.44 0.07 -8.76
CA GLU A 136 -5.49 -1.04 -8.73
C GLU A 136 -4.09 -0.59 -9.14
N GLU A 137 -3.99 0.22 -10.20
CA GLU A 137 -2.73 0.83 -10.63
C GLU A 137 -2.10 1.65 -9.51
N ALA A 138 -2.84 2.62 -8.95
CA ALA A 138 -2.33 3.48 -7.91
C ALA A 138 -1.90 2.72 -6.65
N ALA A 139 -2.73 1.76 -6.19
CA ALA A 139 -2.40 0.91 -5.05
C ALA A 139 -1.15 0.04 -5.32
N SER A 140 -0.96 -0.42 -6.55
CA SER A 140 0.21 -1.19 -6.95
C SER A 140 1.48 -0.33 -6.98
N TRP A 141 1.41 0.91 -7.48
CA TRP A 141 2.53 1.86 -7.43
C TRP A 141 2.90 2.24 -5.98
N GLN A 142 1.89 2.43 -5.13
CA GLN A 142 2.13 2.66 -3.69
C GLN A 142 2.82 1.46 -3.05
N THR A 143 2.40 0.24 -3.39
CA THR A 143 2.99 -1.02 -2.92
C THR A 143 4.43 -1.18 -3.41
N LEU A 144 4.73 -0.80 -4.65
CA LEU A 144 6.08 -0.81 -5.18
C LEU A 144 7.01 0.10 -4.36
N GLY A 145 6.59 1.33 -4.11
CA GLY A 145 7.36 2.26 -3.26
C GLY A 145 7.52 1.78 -1.82
N PHE A 146 6.49 1.15 -1.27
CA PHE A 146 6.53 0.51 0.04
C PHE A 146 7.66 -0.52 0.14
N PHE A 147 7.75 -1.47 -0.81
CA PHE A 147 8.78 -2.50 -0.78
C PHE A 147 10.18 -1.97 -1.06
N GLU A 148 10.33 -0.98 -1.95
CA GLU A 148 11.62 -0.32 -2.13
C GLU A 148 12.15 0.24 -0.81
N ARG A 149 11.32 1.01 -0.10
CA ARG A 149 11.74 1.63 1.15
C ARG A 149 11.94 0.61 2.26
N LEU A 150 11.10 -0.43 2.33
CA LEU A 150 11.25 -1.51 3.30
C LEU A 150 12.62 -2.19 3.18
N LEU A 151 13.04 -2.49 1.96
CA LEU A 151 14.37 -3.09 1.70
C LEU A 151 15.50 -2.14 2.06
N GLU A 152 15.38 -0.83 1.73
CA GLU A 152 16.39 0.17 2.08
C GLU A 152 16.58 0.30 3.60
N VAL A 153 15.49 0.38 4.37
CA VAL A 153 15.58 0.48 5.84
C VAL A 153 16.10 -0.82 6.48
N ALA A 154 15.94 -1.95 5.79
CA ALA A 154 16.54 -3.22 6.17
C ALA A 154 18.05 -3.31 5.85
N GLY A 155 18.63 -2.27 5.21
CA GLY A 155 20.05 -2.21 4.89
C GLY A 155 20.42 -2.64 3.48
N ALA A 156 19.43 -2.92 2.62
CA ALA A 156 19.68 -3.22 1.21
C ALA A 156 20.25 -2.03 0.46
N ARG A 157 21.16 -2.29 -0.46
CA ARG A 157 21.76 -1.33 -1.38
C ARG A 157 21.32 -1.61 -2.81
N LYS A 158 21.34 -0.58 -3.67
CA LYS A 158 20.98 -0.68 -5.09
C LYS A 158 19.64 -1.39 -5.29
N VAL A 159 18.65 -1.01 -4.46
CA VAL A 159 17.31 -1.57 -4.55
C VAL A 159 16.70 -1.20 -5.91
N SER A 160 16.13 -2.19 -6.57
CA SER A 160 15.36 -2.04 -7.80
C SER A 160 14.04 -2.78 -7.66
N ALA A 161 12.95 -2.07 -7.90
CA ALA A 161 11.61 -2.63 -7.96
C ALA A 161 10.98 -2.31 -9.31
N ARG A 162 10.36 -3.28 -9.96
CA ARG A 162 9.69 -3.08 -11.24
C ARG A 162 8.51 -4.01 -11.41
N PHE A 163 7.52 -3.57 -12.15
CA PHE A 163 6.41 -4.43 -12.56
C PHE A 163 6.88 -5.42 -13.65
N VAL A 164 6.53 -6.69 -13.47
CA VAL A 164 6.71 -7.77 -14.45
C VAL A 164 5.40 -8.00 -15.20
N SER A 165 4.27 -7.92 -14.50
CA SER A 165 2.92 -7.95 -15.05
C SER A 165 2.03 -6.95 -14.31
N THR A 166 0.95 -6.51 -14.98
CA THR A 166 0.06 -5.43 -14.48
C THR A 166 -1.40 -5.77 -14.74
N SER A 167 -2.14 -6.08 -13.68
CA SER A 167 -3.56 -6.48 -13.79
C SER A 167 -4.47 -5.39 -14.36
N TRP A 168 -4.15 -4.12 -14.13
CA TRP A 168 -4.92 -2.99 -14.66
C TRP A 168 -4.77 -2.79 -16.17
N THR A 169 -3.79 -3.45 -16.82
CA THR A 169 -3.65 -3.47 -18.27
C THR A 169 -4.13 -4.77 -18.92
N GLY A 170 -4.63 -5.73 -18.12
CA GLY A 170 -5.25 -6.95 -18.59
C GLY A 170 -4.52 -8.25 -18.24
N ASP A 171 -3.40 -8.19 -17.51
CA ASP A 171 -2.76 -9.39 -16.97
C ASP A 171 -3.61 -10.00 -15.85
N LEU A 172 -3.41 -11.28 -15.56
CA LEU A 172 -4.18 -11.99 -14.51
C LEU A 172 -3.87 -11.48 -13.10
N VAL A 173 -2.64 -11.03 -12.85
CA VAL A 173 -2.16 -10.56 -11.56
C VAL A 173 -1.08 -9.52 -11.77
N THR A 174 -0.96 -8.60 -10.82
CA THR A 174 0.20 -7.70 -10.79
C THR A 174 1.35 -8.39 -10.07
N GLU A 175 2.52 -8.42 -10.71
CA GLU A 175 3.75 -8.93 -10.12
C GLU A 175 4.83 -7.85 -10.11
N ILE A 176 5.43 -7.66 -8.92
CA ILE A 176 6.58 -6.79 -8.70
C ILE A 176 7.81 -7.66 -8.49
N GLU A 177 8.84 -7.46 -9.32
CA GLU A 177 10.18 -8.00 -9.09
C GLU A 177 10.98 -7.04 -8.23
N LEU A 178 11.59 -7.57 -7.17
CA LEU A 178 12.48 -6.84 -6.27
C LEU A 178 13.89 -7.39 -6.40
N ARG A 179 14.90 -6.53 -6.55
CA ARG A 179 16.33 -6.89 -6.55
C ARG A 179 17.11 -5.93 -5.67
N TRP A 180 18.12 -6.45 -4.97
CA TRP A 180 18.99 -5.67 -4.11
C TRP A 180 20.37 -6.29 -3.94
N GLN A 181 21.27 -5.51 -3.34
CA GLN A 181 22.57 -5.97 -2.85
C GLN A 181 22.63 -5.77 -1.33
N THR A 182 23.27 -6.68 -0.63
CA THR A 182 23.56 -6.58 0.80
C THR A 182 24.92 -5.91 1.05
#